data_34c937d4076db1425bda0c8cf5588c99
#
_entry.id   34c937d4076db1425bda0c8cf5588c99
#
_cell.length_a   1.000
_cell.length_b   1.000
_cell.length_c   1.000
_cell.angle_alpha   90.00
_cell.angle_beta   90.00
_cell.angle_gamma   90.00
#
_symmetry.space_group_name_H-M   'P 1'
#
loop_
_entity.id
_entity.type
_entity.pdbx_description
1 polymer ?
#
loop_
_entity_poly.entity_id
_entity_poly.type
_entity_poly.pdbx_seq_one_letter_code
_entity_poly.pdbx_strand_id
1 'polypeptide(L)'
;MTNYRDFFQRNYGIFSEEEQEKIKNLRILIIGCGGIGATVAIMLARSGVSYFTLVEFDAYSPSNMNRQIACFVNTIGRNKADVIKEDILRINPDANVTIYEKRLSHREIAELITDVDMVFPAADDFAFSLFVFRDAKRLRKPALMVIPSGTWAHVSIIKPDRPSPEDIEGVPNLSTYEELRDTLAIRKYKFGTYFYVPLGDWRIDYYRAFIEQDLPPTQICPTVWLSSALGAFEVLKWTTRKWEPVASPRYWNITKSRIRINRINGLSLHTLLVWQRKVMWRVFQTPLGSYQEKLQALWWNLYYSLMKRRERRRQSSKDVS
;
A
#
# COMPACT_ATOMS: atom_id res chain seq x y z
N MET A 1 -0.47 -22.14 32.75
CA MET A 1 -0.78 -21.89 31.34
C MET A 1 -0.66 -20.40 31.09
N THR A 2 0.14 -19.95 30.15
CA THR A 2 0.19 -18.55 29.71
C THR A 2 -1.13 -18.20 29.05
N ASN A 3 -1.67 -17.02 29.37
CA ASN A 3 -2.95 -16.53 28.86
C ASN A 3 -2.76 -15.26 28.02
N TYR A 4 -3.81 -14.78 27.36
CA TYR A 4 -3.78 -13.58 26.52
C TYR A 4 -3.16 -12.37 27.24
N ARG A 5 -3.48 -12.16 28.53
CA ARG A 5 -2.96 -11.04 29.32
C ARG A 5 -1.44 -11.11 29.49
N ASP A 6 -0.92 -12.33 29.70
CA ASP A 6 0.53 -12.54 29.87
C ASP A 6 1.27 -12.23 28.56
N PHE A 7 0.72 -12.64 27.39
CA PHE A 7 1.33 -12.36 26.08
C PHE A 7 1.42 -10.85 25.77
N PHE A 8 0.40 -10.09 26.19
CA PHE A 8 0.28 -8.67 25.87
C PHE A 8 0.41 -7.75 27.09
N GLN A 9 1.04 -8.22 28.18
CA GLN A 9 1.15 -7.49 29.44
C GLN A 9 1.70 -6.06 29.27
N ARG A 10 2.68 -5.87 28.39
CA ARG A 10 3.27 -4.54 28.17
C ARG A 10 2.35 -3.53 27.49
N ASN A 11 1.29 -4.00 26.83
CA ASN A 11 0.30 -3.11 26.23
C ASN A 11 -0.52 -2.39 27.30
N TYR A 12 -0.77 -3.02 28.45
CA TYR A 12 -1.58 -2.45 29.53
C TYR A 12 -0.93 -1.25 30.25
N GLY A 13 0.33 -0.96 29.97
CA GLY A 13 0.97 0.30 30.34
C GLY A 13 0.59 1.48 29.44
N ILE A 14 -0.05 1.21 28.30
CA ILE A 14 -0.45 2.19 27.29
C ILE A 14 -1.98 2.17 27.11
N PHE A 15 -2.56 0.98 26.97
CA PHE A 15 -3.99 0.77 26.76
C PHE A 15 -4.67 0.34 28.07
N SER A 16 -5.89 0.83 28.31
CA SER A 16 -6.74 0.31 29.39
C SER A 16 -7.21 -1.12 29.05
N GLU A 17 -7.81 -1.81 30.03
CA GLU A 17 -8.44 -3.13 29.82
C GLU A 17 -9.48 -3.07 28.69
N GLU A 18 -10.34 -2.03 28.70
CA GLU A 18 -11.37 -1.84 27.68
C GLU A 18 -10.76 -1.57 26.28
N GLU A 19 -9.70 -0.75 26.21
CA GLU A 19 -9.00 -0.47 24.96
C GLU A 19 -8.31 -1.71 24.41
N GLN A 20 -7.68 -2.53 25.28
CA GLN A 20 -7.05 -3.79 24.87
C GLN A 20 -8.10 -4.82 24.44
N GLU A 21 -9.27 -4.84 25.05
CA GLU A 21 -10.37 -5.72 24.63
C GLU A 21 -10.93 -5.29 23.26
N LYS A 22 -10.99 -4.00 22.95
CA LYS A 22 -11.31 -3.51 21.60
C LYS A 22 -10.26 -3.96 20.56
N ILE A 23 -8.98 -3.92 20.94
CA ILE A 23 -7.89 -4.42 20.05
C ILE A 23 -8.05 -5.91 19.83
N LYS A 24 -8.27 -6.70 20.88
CA LYS A 24 -8.46 -8.15 20.82
C LYS A 24 -9.60 -8.54 19.87
N ASN A 25 -10.72 -7.85 19.97
CA ASN A 25 -11.94 -8.16 19.24
C ASN A 25 -12.03 -7.53 17.84
N LEU A 26 -11.03 -6.73 17.42
CA LEU A 26 -10.98 -6.18 16.07
C LEU A 26 -10.97 -7.31 15.03
N ARG A 27 -11.95 -7.30 14.13
CA ARG A 27 -12.03 -8.19 12.97
C ARG A 27 -11.46 -7.46 11.75
N ILE A 28 -10.35 -7.94 11.21
CA ILE A 28 -9.71 -7.32 10.05
C ILE A 28 -9.66 -8.27 8.86
N LEU A 29 -10.09 -7.77 7.69
CA LEU A 29 -9.92 -8.43 6.40
C LEU A 29 -8.68 -7.87 5.72
N ILE A 30 -7.70 -8.72 5.44
CA ILE A 30 -6.47 -8.38 4.72
C ILE A 30 -6.47 -9.11 3.38
N ILE A 31 -6.41 -8.36 2.29
CA ILE A 31 -6.42 -8.89 0.92
C ILE A 31 -5.04 -8.66 0.31
N GLY A 32 -4.29 -9.74 0.17
CA GLY A 32 -2.86 -9.73 -0.17
C GLY A 32 -1.97 -9.85 1.07
N CYS A 33 -1.24 -10.97 1.19
CA CYS A 33 -0.28 -11.23 2.26
C CYS A 33 1.17 -11.04 1.78
N GLY A 34 1.39 -10.02 0.96
CA GLY A 34 2.72 -9.61 0.50
C GLY A 34 3.49 -8.77 1.52
N GLY A 35 4.35 -7.86 1.03
CA GLY A 35 5.24 -7.06 1.88
C GLY A 35 4.52 -6.20 2.93
N ILE A 36 3.41 -5.56 2.57
CA ILE A 36 2.64 -4.71 3.49
C ILE A 36 1.59 -5.51 4.26
N GLY A 37 0.81 -6.37 3.58
CA GLY A 37 -0.30 -7.10 4.21
C GLY A 37 0.17 -8.04 5.32
N ALA A 38 1.17 -8.87 5.03
CA ALA A 38 1.77 -9.76 6.01
C ALA A 38 2.41 -8.99 7.19
N THR A 39 3.14 -7.90 6.90
CA THR A 39 3.80 -7.11 7.95
C THR A 39 2.78 -6.47 8.89
N VAL A 40 1.70 -5.88 8.35
CA VAL A 40 0.61 -5.32 9.17
C VAL A 40 -0.09 -6.43 9.98
N ALA A 41 -0.38 -7.60 9.38
CA ALA A 41 -0.99 -8.73 10.08
C ALA A 41 -0.17 -9.16 11.30
N ILE A 42 1.14 -9.35 11.13
CA ILE A 42 2.05 -9.73 12.22
C ILE A 42 2.14 -8.64 13.29
N MET A 43 2.21 -7.38 12.92
CA MET A 43 2.25 -6.27 13.89
C MET A 43 0.95 -6.17 14.68
N LEU A 44 -0.21 -6.34 14.06
CA LEU A 44 -1.50 -6.35 14.74
C LEU A 44 -1.66 -7.57 15.65
N ALA A 45 -1.23 -8.75 15.21
CA ALA A 45 -1.20 -9.94 16.06
C ALA A 45 -0.33 -9.73 17.30
N ARG A 46 0.86 -9.12 17.16
CA ARG A 46 1.73 -8.75 18.29
C ARG A 46 1.16 -7.63 19.18
N SER A 47 0.17 -6.91 18.68
CA SER A 47 -0.57 -5.91 19.47
C SER A 47 -1.81 -6.50 20.16
N GLY A 48 -2.13 -7.79 19.91
CA GLY A 48 -3.21 -8.51 20.57
C GLY A 48 -4.48 -8.66 19.75
N VAL A 49 -4.50 -8.24 18.48
CA VAL A 49 -5.62 -8.55 17.57
C VAL A 49 -5.75 -10.06 17.44
N SER A 50 -6.98 -10.58 17.53
CA SER A 50 -7.24 -12.02 17.55
C SER A 50 -8.11 -12.52 16.39
N TYR A 51 -8.67 -11.65 15.55
CA TYR A 51 -9.56 -12.06 14.46
C TYR A 51 -9.05 -11.56 13.12
N PHE A 52 -8.59 -12.49 12.28
CA PHE A 52 -8.04 -12.20 10.96
C PHE A 52 -8.78 -12.99 9.88
N THR A 53 -9.11 -12.32 8.78
CA THR A 53 -9.50 -12.94 7.52
C THR A 53 -8.44 -12.57 6.49
N LEU A 54 -7.72 -13.56 5.97
CA LEU A 54 -6.61 -13.38 5.03
C LEU A 54 -7.02 -13.95 3.67
N VAL A 55 -6.89 -13.14 2.62
CA VAL A 55 -7.15 -13.56 1.23
C VAL A 55 -5.84 -13.44 0.46
N GLU A 56 -5.27 -14.59 0.06
CA GLU A 56 -4.01 -14.65 -0.67
C GLU A 56 -3.87 -15.99 -1.39
N PHE A 57 -3.61 -15.96 -2.68
CA PHE A 57 -3.49 -17.17 -3.50
C PHE A 57 -2.05 -17.47 -3.95
N ASP A 58 -1.12 -16.53 -3.77
CA ASP A 58 0.26 -16.70 -4.19
C ASP A 58 1.10 -17.48 -3.17
N ALA A 59 2.14 -18.15 -3.69
CA ALA A 59 3.23 -18.71 -2.90
C ALA A 59 4.41 -17.72 -2.79
N TYR A 60 5.25 -17.90 -1.76
CA TYR A 60 6.51 -17.17 -1.65
C TYR A 60 7.47 -17.53 -2.78
N SER A 61 8.11 -16.50 -3.36
CA SER A 61 9.18 -16.64 -4.36
C SER A 61 10.47 -15.98 -3.88
N PRO A 62 11.64 -16.31 -4.46
CA PRO A 62 12.91 -15.68 -4.09
C PRO A 62 12.90 -14.15 -4.18
N SER A 63 12.15 -13.58 -5.13
CA SER A 63 12.02 -12.12 -5.31
C SER A 63 11.27 -11.42 -4.17
N ASN A 64 10.63 -12.16 -3.28
CA ASN A 64 9.91 -11.62 -2.11
C ASN A 64 10.82 -11.43 -0.90
N MET A 65 11.98 -12.10 -0.88
CA MET A 65 12.93 -12.16 0.24
C MET A 65 13.37 -10.77 0.73
N ASN A 66 13.48 -9.81 -0.17
CA ASN A 66 13.99 -8.49 0.16
C ASN A 66 13.04 -7.63 1.02
N ARG A 67 11.74 -8.03 1.20
CA ARG A 67 10.77 -7.16 1.87
C ARG A 67 9.57 -7.86 2.55
N GLN A 68 9.28 -9.12 2.23
CA GLN A 68 8.15 -9.83 2.82
C GLN A 68 8.56 -10.53 4.11
N ILE A 69 7.93 -10.19 5.23
CA ILE A 69 8.36 -10.49 6.60
C ILE A 69 8.50 -11.99 6.90
N ALA A 70 7.67 -12.83 6.29
CA ALA A 70 7.69 -14.28 6.49
C ALA A 70 8.29 -15.04 5.29
N CYS A 71 8.92 -14.32 4.34
CA CYS A 71 9.65 -14.96 3.26
C CYS A 71 11.07 -15.31 3.72
N PHE A 72 11.31 -16.59 3.96
CA PHE A 72 12.57 -17.19 4.30
C PHE A 72 12.92 -18.31 3.30
N VAL A 73 14.16 -18.79 3.30
CA VAL A 73 14.58 -19.89 2.41
C VAL A 73 13.67 -21.10 2.53
N ASN A 74 13.26 -21.45 3.74
CA ASN A 74 12.41 -22.61 4.05
C ASN A 74 10.89 -22.35 3.82
N THR A 75 10.47 -21.11 3.53
CA THR A 75 9.06 -20.80 3.20
C THR A 75 8.84 -20.57 1.71
N ILE A 76 9.89 -20.54 0.89
CA ILE A 76 9.76 -20.44 -0.57
C ILE A 76 8.92 -21.63 -1.09
N GLY A 77 7.95 -21.33 -1.95
CA GLY A 77 7.00 -22.29 -2.52
C GLY A 77 5.76 -22.56 -1.65
N ARG A 78 5.72 -22.11 -0.40
CA ARG A 78 4.53 -22.24 0.46
C ARG A 78 3.54 -21.10 0.20
N ASN A 79 2.25 -21.37 0.37
CA ASN A 79 1.23 -20.31 0.30
C ASN A 79 1.49 -19.23 1.36
N LYS A 80 1.36 -17.95 0.98
CA LYS A 80 1.68 -16.83 1.88
C LYS A 80 0.69 -16.71 3.04
N ALA A 81 -0.62 -16.91 2.79
CA ALA A 81 -1.64 -16.84 3.85
C ALA A 81 -1.44 -17.92 4.90
N ASP A 82 -1.07 -19.14 4.46
CA ASP A 82 -0.83 -20.28 5.33
C ASP A 82 0.34 -20.01 6.29
N VAL A 83 1.45 -19.53 5.76
CA VAL A 83 2.63 -19.18 6.57
C VAL A 83 2.30 -18.05 7.57
N ILE A 84 1.56 -17.02 7.15
CA ILE A 84 1.17 -15.92 8.04
C ILE A 84 0.22 -16.39 9.12
N LYS A 85 -0.73 -17.29 8.80
CA LYS A 85 -1.60 -17.93 9.80
C LYS A 85 -0.79 -18.67 10.85
N GLU A 86 0.19 -19.49 10.45
CA GLU A 86 1.08 -20.17 11.39
C GLU A 86 1.81 -19.18 12.30
N ASP A 87 2.34 -18.08 11.76
CA ASP A 87 3.06 -17.08 12.54
C ASP A 87 2.13 -16.33 13.50
N ILE A 88 0.90 -16.00 13.10
CA ILE A 88 -0.10 -15.42 14.00
C ILE A 88 -0.42 -16.37 15.15
N LEU A 89 -0.63 -17.67 14.87
CA LEU A 89 -0.92 -18.69 15.89
C LEU A 89 0.27 -18.96 16.81
N ARG A 90 1.51 -18.77 16.35
CA ARG A 90 2.71 -18.78 17.22
C ARG A 90 2.78 -17.59 18.17
N ILE A 91 2.19 -16.44 17.79
CA ILE A 91 2.11 -15.23 18.63
C ILE A 91 0.96 -15.35 19.63
N ASN A 92 -0.21 -15.74 19.13
CA ASN A 92 -1.43 -15.91 19.91
C ASN A 92 -2.14 -17.21 19.49
N PRO A 93 -1.96 -18.31 20.23
CA PRO A 93 -2.57 -19.62 19.89
C PRO A 93 -4.10 -19.59 19.85
N ASP A 94 -4.74 -18.65 20.56
CA ASP A 94 -6.19 -18.50 20.63
C ASP A 94 -6.74 -17.57 19.53
N ALA A 95 -5.91 -17.08 18.61
CA ALA A 95 -6.37 -16.23 17.50
C ALA A 95 -7.23 -17.04 16.51
N ASN A 96 -8.28 -16.38 16.01
CA ASN A 96 -9.13 -16.93 14.96
C ASN A 96 -8.62 -16.39 13.61
N VAL A 97 -8.05 -17.27 12.79
CA VAL A 97 -7.46 -16.92 11.48
C VAL A 97 -8.12 -17.72 10.38
N THR A 98 -9.00 -17.09 9.63
CA THR A 98 -9.62 -17.62 8.41
C THR A 98 -8.77 -17.27 7.20
N ILE A 99 -8.46 -18.24 6.34
CA ILE A 99 -7.69 -18.03 5.11
C ILE A 99 -8.49 -18.40 3.87
N TYR A 100 -8.28 -17.68 2.79
CA TYR A 100 -8.79 -17.95 1.45
C TYR A 100 -7.60 -17.99 0.49
N GLU A 101 -7.23 -19.20 0.06
CA GLU A 101 -6.06 -19.45 -0.82
C GLU A 101 -6.40 -19.42 -2.31
N LYS A 102 -7.57 -18.88 -2.67
CA LYS A 102 -8.04 -18.73 -4.04
C LYS A 102 -8.28 -17.27 -4.38
N ARG A 103 -8.24 -16.96 -5.66
CA ARG A 103 -8.68 -15.64 -6.13
C ARG A 103 -10.20 -15.54 -5.92
N LEU A 104 -10.61 -14.56 -5.13
CA LEU A 104 -12.02 -14.26 -4.88
C LEU A 104 -12.51 -13.22 -5.90
N SER A 105 -13.76 -13.35 -6.32
CA SER A 105 -14.47 -12.34 -7.08
C SER A 105 -14.78 -11.09 -6.23
N HIS A 106 -15.07 -9.96 -6.88
CA HIS A 106 -15.50 -8.74 -6.18
C HIS A 106 -16.72 -8.97 -5.29
N ARG A 107 -17.66 -9.84 -5.71
CA ARG A 107 -18.83 -10.18 -4.92
C ARG A 107 -18.46 -10.94 -3.64
N GLU A 108 -17.62 -11.98 -3.75
CA GLU A 108 -17.16 -12.74 -2.58
C GLU A 108 -16.40 -11.82 -1.61
N ILE A 109 -15.56 -10.91 -2.11
CA ILE A 109 -14.87 -9.92 -1.27
C ILE A 109 -15.87 -8.98 -0.58
N ALA A 110 -16.89 -8.48 -1.30
CA ALA A 110 -17.90 -7.61 -0.72
C ALA A 110 -18.71 -8.31 0.39
N GLU A 111 -18.98 -9.60 0.24
CA GLU A 111 -19.61 -10.42 1.29
C GLU A 111 -18.70 -10.50 2.54
N LEU A 112 -17.39 -10.73 2.39
CA LEU A 112 -16.44 -10.74 3.52
C LEU A 112 -16.33 -9.38 4.22
N ILE A 113 -16.46 -8.27 3.48
CA ILE A 113 -16.39 -6.92 4.04
C ILE A 113 -17.52 -6.67 5.04
N THR A 114 -18.70 -7.30 4.88
CA THR A 114 -19.84 -7.11 5.79
C THR A 114 -19.53 -7.53 7.22
N ASP A 115 -18.73 -8.58 7.39
CA ASP A 115 -18.50 -9.27 8.67
C ASP A 115 -17.25 -8.79 9.43
N VAL A 116 -16.57 -7.76 8.90
CA VAL A 116 -15.34 -7.23 9.52
C VAL A 116 -15.51 -5.77 9.95
N ASP A 117 -14.62 -5.32 10.83
CA ASP A 117 -14.60 -3.94 11.33
C ASP A 117 -13.70 -3.04 10.50
N MET A 118 -12.71 -3.63 9.82
CA MET A 118 -11.74 -2.92 8.97
C MET A 118 -11.27 -3.77 7.80
N VAL A 119 -11.02 -3.12 6.68
CA VAL A 119 -10.51 -3.74 5.45
C VAL A 119 -9.12 -3.22 5.14
N PHE A 120 -8.22 -4.10 4.74
CA PHE A 120 -6.90 -3.74 4.24
C PHE A 120 -6.66 -4.32 2.84
N PRO A 121 -6.94 -3.56 1.77
CA PRO A 121 -6.58 -3.91 0.41
C PRO A 121 -5.08 -3.75 0.20
N ALA A 122 -4.34 -4.85 0.23
CA ALA A 122 -2.87 -4.91 0.16
C ALA A 122 -2.38 -5.74 -1.04
N ALA A 123 -3.26 -6.03 -2.00
CA ALA A 123 -2.92 -6.77 -3.21
C ALA A 123 -2.05 -5.94 -4.16
N ASP A 124 -1.17 -6.61 -4.92
CA ASP A 124 -0.30 -5.98 -5.92
C ASP A 124 -1.10 -5.39 -7.10
N ASP A 125 -2.28 -5.93 -7.39
CA ASP A 125 -3.22 -5.35 -8.35
C ASP A 125 -3.88 -4.09 -7.76
N PHE A 126 -3.32 -2.94 -8.15
CA PHE A 126 -3.77 -1.65 -7.65
C PHE A 126 -5.21 -1.31 -8.10
N ALA A 127 -5.61 -1.70 -9.31
CA ALA A 127 -6.98 -1.51 -9.78
C ALA A 127 -7.97 -2.32 -8.91
N PHE A 128 -7.65 -3.57 -8.63
CA PHE A 128 -8.44 -4.42 -7.74
C PHE A 128 -8.53 -3.82 -6.33
N SER A 129 -7.42 -3.37 -5.78
CA SER A 129 -7.38 -2.72 -4.46
C SER A 129 -8.29 -1.48 -4.41
N LEU A 130 -8.31 -0.64 -5.47
CA LEU A 130 -9.20 0.52 -5.54
C LEU A 130 -10.68 0.12 -5.53
N PHE A 131 -11.06 -0.95 -6.22
CA PHE A 131 -12.43 -1.46 -6.18
C PHE A 131 -12.80 -1.99 -4.79
N VAL A 132 -11.89 -2.65 -4.10
CA VAL A 132 -12.10 -3.05 -2.70
C VAL A 132 -12.30 -1.83 -1.79
N PHE A 133 -11.54 -0.74 -1.98
CA PHE A 133 -11.78 0.51 -1.25
C PHE A 133 -13.17 1.10 -1.53
N ARG A 134 -13.65 1.03 -2.77
CA ARG A 134 -15.02 1.47 -3.12
C ARG A 134 -16.08 0.62 -2.45
N ASP A 135 -15.91 -0.70 -2.42
CA ASP A 135 -16.83 -1.61 -1.71
C ASP A 135 -16.82 -1.38 -0.20
N ALA A 136 -15.65 -1.23 0.41
CA ALA A 136 -15.54 -0.88 1.82
C ALA A 136 -16.29 0.44 2.12
N LYS A 137 -16.11 1.45 1.27
CA LYS A 137 -16.81 2.74 1.40
C LYS A 137 -18.33 2.59 1.26
N ARG A 138 -18.81 1.85 0.25
CA ARG A 138 -20.23 1.57 0.02
C ARG A 138 -20.85 0.83 1.22
N LEU A 139 -20.13 -0.11 1.80
CA LEU A 139 -20.53 -0.90 2.97
C LEU A 139 -20.25 -0.18 4.30
N ARG A 140 -19.82 1.11 4.25
CA ARG A 140 -19.53 1.97 5.41
C ARG A 140 -18.47 1.40 6.35
N LYS A 141 -17.52 0.65 5.82
CA LYS A 141 -16.37 0.13 6.56
C LYS A 141 -15.12 1.00 6.34
N PRO A 142 -14.36 1.31 7.39
CA PRO A 142 -13.05 1.96 7.23
C PRO A 142 -12.08 1.00 6.54
N ALA A 143 -11.15 1.58 5.78
CA ALA A 143 -10.11 0.78 5.15
C ALA A 143 -8.72 1.38 5.41
N LEU A 144 -7.71 0.53 5.58
CA LEU A 144 -6.32 0.95 5.69
C LEU A 144 -5.73 1.08 4.29
N MET A 145 -5.09 2.21 4.01
CA MET A 145 -4.29 2.45 2.81
C MET A 145 -2.82 2.51 3.17
N VAL A 146 -2.02 1.65 2.56
CA VAL A 146 -0.54 1.68 2.62
C VAL A 146 -0.02 1.47 1.20
N ILE A 147 0.67 2.46 0.65
CA ILE A 147 1.17 2.43 -0.73
C ILE A 147 2.67 2.78 -0.71
N PRO A 148 3.57 1.79 -0.62
CA PRO A 148 5.01 2.01 -0.70
C PRO A 148 5.52 1.93 -2.15
N SER A 149 6.50 2.77 -2.49
CA SER A 149 7.20 2.73 -3.77
C SER A 149 8.62 3.30 -3.64
N GLY A 150 9.64 2.50 -3.91
CA GLY A 150 11.03 2.92 -3.73
C GLY A 150 11.32 3.37 -2.30
N THR A 151 11.64 4.65 -2.13
CA THR A 151 11.93 5.28 -0.84
C THR A 151 10.80 6.16 -0.31
N TRP A 152 9.63 6.12 -0.92
CA TRP A 152 8.46 6.85 -0.42
C TRP A 152 7.28 5.93 -0.14
N ALA A 153 6.36 6.39 0.71
CA ALA A 153 5.09 5.72 0.94
C ALA A 153 4.00 6.70 1.40
N HIS A 154 2.74 6.33 1.14
CA HIS A 154 1.57 6.97 1.72
C HIS A 154 0.81 6.01 2.61
N VAL A 155 0.35 6.52 3.77
CA VAL A 155 -0.44 5.75 4.74
C VAL A 155 -1.60 6.59 5.25
N SER A 156 -2.80 6.03 5.26
CA SER A 156 -4.00 6.69 5.78
C SER A 156 -5.09 5.69 6.13
N ILE A 157 -5.95 6.03 7.08
CA ILE A 157 -7.26 5.39 7.19
C ILE A 157 -8.23 6.07 6.22
N ILE A 158 -8.81 5.31 5.32
CA ILE A 158 -9.86 5.78 4.41
C ILE A 158 -11.19 5.65 5.10
N LYS A 159 -11.80 6.79 5.43
CA LYS A 159 -13.13 6.84 6.05
C LYS A 159 -14.22 6.70 4.98
N PRO A 160 -15.36 6.06 5.28
CA PRO A 160 -16.43 5.84 4.31
C PRO A 160 -17.01 7.13 3.69
N ASP A 161 -17.05 8.23 4.47
CA ASP A 161 -17.62 9.53 4.09
C ASP A 161 -16.58 10.54 3.59
N ARG A 162 -15.30 10.12 3.42
CA ARG A 162 -14.17 11.00 3.08
C ARG A 162 -13.56 10.61 1.73
N PRO A 163 -12.65 11.45 1.19
CA PRO A 163 -11.95 11.15 -0.06
C PRO A 163 -11.34 9.75 -0.08
N SER A 164 -11.38 9.13 -1.25
CA SER A 164 -10.87 7.78 -1.53
C SER A 164 -9.38 7.81 -1.90
N PRO A 165 -8.73 6.64 -2.03
CA PRO A 165 -7.35 6.58 -2.53
C PRO A 165 -7.17 7.20 -3.92
N GLU A 166 -8.18 7.12 -4.81
CA GLU A 166 -8.16 7.77 -6.12
C GLU A 166 -7.97 9.28 -6.00
N ASP A 167 -8.58 9.91 -4.99
CA ASP A 167 -8.41 11.34 -4.75
C ASP A 167 -7.03 11.68 -4.21
N ILE A 168 -6.45 10.80 -3.37
CA ILE A 168 -5.11 10.97 -2.80
C ILE A 168 -4.06 10.81 -3.90
N GLU A 169 -4.19 9.76 -4.72
CA GLU A 169 -3.18 9.42 -5.72
C GLU A 169 -3.44 10.06 -7.10
N GLY A 170 -4.55 10.72 -7.29
CA GLY A 170 -4.91 11.35 -8.57
C GLY A 170 -5.25 10.36 -9.67
N VAL A 171 -5.75 9.18 -9.30
CA VAL A 171 -6.18 8.14 -10.24
C VAL A 171 -7.55 8.50 -10.83
N PRO A 172 -7.80 8.23 -12.12
CA PRO A 172 -9.12 8.46 -12.70
C PRO A 172 -10.19 7.56 -12.08
N ASN A 173 -11.35 8.15 -11.79
CA ASN A 173 -12.49 7.39 -11.26
C ASN A 173 -13.28 6.76 -12.42
N LEU A 174 -12.86 5.57 -12.84
CA LEU A 174 -13.51 4.78 -13.91
C LEU A 174 -14.50 3.80 -13.31
N SER A 175 -15.52 3.45 -14.10
CA SER A 175 -16.68 2.72 -13.59
C SER A 175 -16.43 1.21 -13.43
N THR A 176 -15.62 0.62 -14.33
CA THR A 176 -15.34 -0.81 -14.33
C THR A 176 -13.91 -1.12 -13.92
N TYR A 177 -13.71 -2.33 -13.38
CA TYR A 177 -12.38 -2.83 -13.04
C TYR A 177 -11.50 -2.94 -14.29
N GLU A 178 -12.05 -3.46 -15.37
CA GLU A 178 -11.34 -3.66 -16.63
C GLU A 178 -10.85 -2.33 -17.21
N GLU A 179 -11.72 -1.32 -17.27
CA GLU A 179 -11.32 0.03 -17.72
C GLU A 179 -10.20 0.61 -16.85
N LEU A 180 -10.32 0.46 -15.55
CA LEU A 180 -9.32 1.00 -14.63
C LEU A 180 -8.00 0.25 -14.75
N ARG A 181 -8.03 -1.09 -14.75
CA ARG A 181 -6.84 -1.94 -14.95
C ARG A 181 -6.13 -1.60 -16.25
N ASP A 182 -6.88 -1.58 -17.35
CA ASP A 182 -6.33 -1.33 -18.67
C ASP A 182 -5.78 0.10 -18.78
N THR A 183 -6.45 1.08 -18.18
CA THR A 183 -5.94 2.46 -18.09
C THR A 183 -4.64 2.55 -17.32
N LEU A 184 -4.54 1.90 -16.16
CA LEU A 184 -3.32 1.89 -15.35
C LEU A 184 -2.16 1.18 -16.04
N ALA A 185 -2.44 0.19 -16.90
CA ALA A 185 -1.46 -0.54 -17.70
C ALA A 185 -0.94 0.27 -18.90
N ILE A 186 -1.73 1.24 -19.41
CA ILE A 186 -1.36 2.00 -20.60
C ILE A 186 -0.08 2.81 -20.34
N ARG A 187 0.84 2.74 -21.30
CA ARG A 187 2.08 3.51 -21.31
C ARG A 187 1.85 5.01 -21.05
N LYS A 188 0.78 5.59 -21.61
CA LYS A 188 0.38 7.01 -21.40
C LYS A 188 0.10 7.34 -19.94
N TYR A 189 -0.59 6.46 -19.22
CA TYR A 189 -0.83 6.63 -17.81
C TYR A 189 0.46 6.49 -17.00
N LYS A 190 1.27 5.48 -17.32
CA LYS A 190 2.61 5.29 -16.73
C LYS A 190 3.47 6.54 -16.91
N PHE A 191 3.39 7.24 -18.06
CA PHE A 191 4.07 8.52 -18.28
C PHE A 191 3.64 9.62 -17.29
N GLY A 192 2.38 9.66 -16.88
CA GLY A 192 1.91 10.58 -15.83
C GLY A 192 2.53 10.32 -14.46
N THR A 193 3.08 9.12 -14.22
CA THR A 193 3.75 8.76 -12.98
C THR A 193 5.23 9.15 -12.94
N TYR A 194 5.84 9.62 -14.03
CA TYR A 194 7.26 10.00 -14.10
C TYR A 194 7.69 11.03 -13.04
N PHE A 195 6.77 11.86 -12.61
CA PHE A 195 7.06 12.82 -11.56
C PHE A 195 7.29 12.21 -10.18
N TYR A 196 6.93 10.92 -9.99
CA TYR A 196 7.22 10.20 -8.74
C TYR A 196 8.66 9.64 -8.67
N VAL A 197 9.38 9.57 -9.79
CA VAL A 197 10.77 9.09 -9.81
C VAL A 197 11.66 9.81 -8.80
N PRO A 198 11.62 11.15 -8.72
CA PRO A 198 12.42 11.89 -7.74
C PRO A 198 12.01 11.57 -6.29
N LEU A 199 10.76 11.18 -6.06
CA LEU A 199 10.23 10.84 -4.74
C LEU A 199 10.64 9.43 -4.32
N GLY A 200 10.65 8.47 -5.28
CA GLY A 200 10.99 7.07 -5.04
C GLY A 200 12.49 6.75 -5.12
N ASP A 201 13.34 7.67 -5.56
CA ASP A 201 14.78 7.47 -5.82
C ASP A 201 15.11 6.28 -6.72
N TRP A 202 14.24 5.98 -7.65
CA TRP A 202 14.46 4.89 -8.58
C TRP A 202 15.65 5.20 -9.50
N ARG A 203 16.44 4.18 -9.83
CA ARG A 203 17.42 4.30 -10.89
C ARG A 203 16.71 4.53 -12.21
N ILE A 204 17.19 5.50 -12.99
CA ILE A 204 16.50 5.93 -14.22
C ILE A 204 16.35 4.80 -15.26
N ASP A 205 17.32 3.88 -15.35
CA ASP A 205 17.25 2.72 -16.25
C ASP A 205 16.15 1.75 -15.82
N TYR A 206 16.03 1.47 -14.51
CA TYR A 206 15.01 0.58 -14.01
C TYR A 206 13.61 1.19 -14.19
N TYR A 207 13.50 2.49 -13.98
CA TYR A 207 12.25 3.21 -14.19
C TYR A 207 11.80 3.19 -15.65
N ARG A 208 12.74 3.33 -16.59
CA ARG A 208 12.48 3.15 -18.01
C ARG A 208 11.99 1.73 -18.32
N ALA A 209 12.66 0.71 -17.77
CA ALA A 209 12.26 -0.67 -17.95
C ALA A 209 10.88 -0.98 -17.31
N PHE A 210 10.57 -0.41 -16.14
CA PHE A 210 9.24 -0.49 -15.53
C PHE A 210 8.13 0.00 -16.45
N ILE A 211 8.39 1.08 -17.21
CA ILE A 211 7.41 1.64 -18.11
C ILE A 211 7.31 0.89 -19.43
N GLU A 212 8.47 0.52 -20.00
CA GLU A 212 8.57 -0.06 -21.34
C GLU A 212 8.46 -1.58 -21.36
N GLN A 213 8.81 -2.25 -20.26
CA GLN A 213 8.91 -3.71 -20.14
C GLN A 213 8.00 -4.32 -19.06
N ASP A 214 7.15 -3.51 -18.45
CA ASP A 214 6.20 -3.92 -17.41
C ASP A 214 6.85 -4.59 -16.20
N LEU A 215 8.06 -4.15 -15.82
CA LEU A 215 8.70 -4.64 -14.60
C LEU A 215 7.89 -4.23 -13.35
N PRO A 216 7.96 -5.00 -12.26
CA PRO A 216 7.29 -4.65 -11.02
C PRO A 216 7.87 -3.36 -10.41
N PRO A 217 7.08 -2.58 -9.65
CA PRO A 217 7.60 -1.40 -8.95
C PRO A 217 8.69 -1.77 -7.95
N THR A 218 9.72 -0.90 -7.84
CA THR A 218 10.79 -1.13 -6.86
C THR A 218 10.30 -0.93 -5.44
N GLN A 219 10.74 -1.78 -4.54
CA GLN A 219 10.47 -1.69 -3.11
C GLN A 219 11.71 -2.11 -2.31
N ILE A 220 11.92 -1.45 -1.18
CA ILE A 220 12.95 -1.81 -0.21
C ILE A 220 12.33 -2.09 1.15
N CYS A 221 12.90 -3.05 1.88
CA CYS A 221 12.38 -3.48 3.17
C CYS A 221 12.11 -2.32 4.15
N PRO A 222 13.04 -1.38 4.42
CA PRO A 222 12.81 -0.31 5.38
C PRO A 222 11.58 0.55 5.05
N THR A 223 11.34 0.88 3.78
CA THR A 223 10.16 1.66 3.38
C THR A 223 8.86 0.87 3.57
N VAL A 224 8.86 -0.40 3.16
CA VAL A 224 7.70 -1.30 3.29
C VAL A 224 7.36 -1.49 4.77
N TRP A 225 8.34 -1.81 5.62
CA TRP A 225 8.09 -2.09 7.03
C TRP A 225 7.73 -0.84 7.82
N LEU A 226 8.39 0.30 7.56
CA LEU A 226 8.06 1.58 8.21
C LEU A 226 6.62 2.02 7.87
N SER A 227 6.22 1.94 6.61
CA SER A 227 4.86 2.26 6.21
C SER A 227 3.83 1.30 6.80
N SER A 228 4.15 0.01 6.89
CA SER A 228 3.31 -1.00 7.54
C SER A 228 3.18 -0.74 9.04
N ALA A 229 4.27 -0.35 9.72
CA ALA A 229 4.26 -0.02 11.14
C ALA A 229 3.35 1.20 11.43
N LEU A 230 3.47 2.25 10.62
CA LEU A 230 2.55 3.39 10.71
C LEU A 230 1.11 2.96 10.43
N GLY A 231 0.88 2.11 9.43
CA GLY A 231 -0.45 1.58 9.12
C GLY A 231 -1.05 0.81 10.29
N ALA A 232 -0.31 -0.12 10.88
CA ALA A 232 -0.74 -0.87 12.06
C ALA A 232 -1.06 0.06 13.24
N PHE A 233 -0.23 1.09 13.46
CA PHE A 233 -0.48 2.06 14.53
C PHE A 233 -1.75 2.90 14.27
N GLU A 234 -2.02 3.30 13.02
CA GLU A 234 -3.27 3.98 12.68
C GLU A 234 -4.51 3.09 12.89
N VAL A 235 -4.40 1.77 12.65
CA VAL A 235 -5.45 0.80 12.98
C VAL A 235 -5.72 0.77 14.47
N LEU A 236 -4.67 0.71 15.32
CA LEU A 236 -4.84 0.72 16.78
C LEU A 236 -5.49 2.02 17.27
N LYS A 237 -5.10 3.18 16.73
CA LYS A 237 -5.75 4.47 17.04
C LYS A 237 -7.21 4.47 16.65
N TRP A 238 -7.53 3.97 15.45
CA TRP A 238 -8.90 3.86 14.98
C TRP A 238 -9.75 2.98 15.89
N THR A 239 -9.21 1.84 16.28
CA THR A 239 -9.91 0.83 17.10
C THR A 239 -10.16 1.31 18.53
N THR A 240 -9.13 1.85 19.16
CA THR A 240 -9.21 2.26 20.58
C THR A 240 -9.89 3.61 20.78
N ARG A 241 -9.86 4.48 19.76
CA ARG A 241 -10.26 5.89 19.87
C ARG A 241 -9.45 6.70 20.89
N LYS A 242 -8.33 6.16 21.36
CA LYS A 242 -7.44 6.83 22.31
C LYS A 242 -6.76 8.05 21.71
N TRP A 243 -6.35 7.95 20.46
CA TRP A 243 -5.70 9.03 19.72
C TRP A 243 -6.36 9.24 18.36
N GLU A 244 -6.33 10.47 17.87
CA GLU A 244 -6.86 10.80 16.56
C GLU A 244 -6.02 10.12 15.44
N PRO A 245 -6.60 9.24 14.63
CA PRO A 245 -5.88 8.60 13.54
C PRO A 245 -5.62 9.58 12.40
N VAL A 246 -4.52 9.36 11.69
CA VAL A 246 -4.30 10.00 10.39
C VAL A 246 -5.20 9.34 9.36
N ALA A 247 -6.28 10.03 9.04
CA ALA A 247 -7.31 9.53 8.16
C ALA A 247 -7.65 10.54 7.06
N SER A 248 -8.13 10.03 5.90
CA SER A 248 -8.52 10.91 4.77
C SER A 248 -9.40 12.07 5.23
N PRO A 249 -9.16 13.30 4.79
CA PRO A 249 -8.25 13.74 3.74
C PRO A 249 -6.78 13.93 4.14
N ARG A 250 -6.36 13.52 5.34
CA ARG A 250 -4.95 13.54 5.78
C ARG A 250 -4.30 12.18 5.51
N TYR A 251 -3.00 12.19 5.25
CA TYR A 251 -2.21 10.98 5.05
C TYR A 251 -0.75 11.20 5.45
N TRP A 252 -0.08 10.14 5.92
CA TRP A 252 1.36 10.12 6.08
C TRP A 252 2.02 10.14 4.72
N ASN A 253 2.97 11.03 4.54
CA ASN A 253 3.86 11.06 3.40
C ASN A 253 5.28 10.79 3.89
N ILE A 254 5.78 9.62 3.57
CA ILE A 254 7.11 9.13 3.91
C ILE A 254 8.01 9.37 2.71
N THR A 255 9.17 9.92 2.93
CA THR A 255 10.25 10.05 1.92
C THR A 255 11.57 9.68 2.59
N LYS A 256 12.64 9.48 1.82
CA LYS A 256 13.97 9.14 2.36
C LYS A 256 14.50 10.08 3.45
N SER A 257 14.04 11.33 3.49
CA SER A 257 14.55 12.37 4.40
C SER A 257 13.50 12.94 5.34
N ARG A 258 12.22 12.61 5.15
CA ARG A 258 11.13 13.24 5.92
C ARG A 258 9.92 12.33 6.04
N ILE A 259 9.30 12.39 7.22
CA ILE A 259 7.98 11.82 7.47
C ILE A 259 7.07 12.97 7.89
N ARG A 260 5.96 13.17 7.20
CA ARG A 260 5.03 14.28 7.41
C ARG A 260 3.60 13.82 7.25
N ILE A 261 2.67 14.54 7.88
CA ILE A 261 1.25 14.45 7.59
C ILE A 261 0.91 15.50 6.55
N ASN A 262 0.48 15.05 5.38
CA ASN A 262 -0.04 15.89 4.30
C ASN A 262 -1.57 15.84 4.30
N ARG A 263 -2.17 16.76 3.54
CA ARG A 263 -3.61 16.81 3.30
C ARG A 263 -3.88 16.90 1.81
N ILE A 264 -4.93 16.25 1.32
CA ILE A 264 -5.44 16.41 -0.03
C ILE A 264 -5.75 17.92 -0.24
N ASN A 265 -5.34 18.45 -1.40
CA ASN A 265 -5.43 19.86 -1.73
C ASN A 265 -4.61 20.81 -0.82
N GLY A 266 -3.71 20.27 0.02
CA GLY A 266 -2.73 21.08 0.74
C GLY A 266 -1.59 21.56 -0.17
N LEU A 267 -0.82 22.54 0.28
CA LEU A 267 0.38 23.03 -0.44
C LEU A 267 1.51 22.01 -0.33
N SER A 268 1.61 21.10 -1.31
CA SER A 268 2.69 20.11 -1.38
C SER A 268 3.02 19.77 -2.84
N LEU A 269 4.23 19.28 -3.07
CA LEU A 269 4.62 18.76 -4.38
C LEU A 269 3.68 17.61 -4.81
N HIS A 270 3.28 16.76 -3.89
CA HIS A 270 2.35 15.69 -4.19
C HIS A 270 0.99 16.23 -4.71
N THR A 271 0.44 17.25 -4.09
CA THR A 271 -0.81 17.90 -4.56
C THR A 271 -0.66 18.43 -5.99
N LEU A 272 0.48 19.05 -6.31
CA LEU A 272 0.76 19.52 -7.66
C LEU A 272 0.78 18.36 -8.67
N LEU A 273 1.40 17.25 -8.31
CA LEU A 273 1.48 16.04 -9.15
C LEU A 273 0.10 15.39 -9.34
N VAL A 274 -0.70 15.33 -8.30
CA VAL A 274 -2.11 14.84 -8.37
C VAL A 274 -2.94 15.72 -9.30
N TRP A 275 -2.84 17.03 -9.14
CA TRP A 275 -3.53 17.98 -10.02
C TRP A 275 -3.08 17.81 -11.48
N GLN A 276 -1.79 17.74 -11.73
CA GLN A 276 -1.24 17.50 -13.05
C GLN A 276 -1.76 16.19 -13.67
N ARG A 277 -1.79 15.08 -12.94
CA ARG A 277 -2.36 13.81 -13.43
C ARG A 277 -3.82 13.97 -13.87
N LYS A 278 -4.64 14.63 -13.05
CA LYS A 278 -6.06 14.86 -13.36
C LYS A 278 -6.22 15.72 -14.63
N VAL A 279 -5.39 16.75 -14.81
CA VAL A 279 -5.41 17.59 -16.02
C VAL A 279 -4.94 16.79 -17.23
N MET A 280 -3.82 16.08 -17.14
CA MET A 280 -3.30 15.29 -18.23
C MET A 280 -4.26 14.19 -18.67
N TRP A 281 -4.91 13.53 -17.74
CA TRP A 281 -5.95 12.53 -18.04
C TRP A 281 -7.10 13.13 -18.87
N ARG A 282 -7.57 14.33 -18.49
CA ARG A 282 -8.61 15.03 -19.26
C ARG A 282 -8.16 15.37 -20.68
N VAL A 283 -6.91 15.84 -20.84
CA VAL A 283 -6.36 16.17 -22.17
C VAL A 283 -6.19 14.91 -23.03
N PHE A 284 -5.80 13.77 -22.46
CA PHE A 284 -5.72 12.50 -23.19
C PHE A 284 -7.02 12.04 -23.82
N GLN A 285 -8.15 12.40 -23.23
CA GLN A 285 -9.49 12.07 -23.74
C GLN A 285 -9.93 12.99 -24.89
N THR A 286 -9.13 13.98 -25.24
CA THR A 286 -9.42 14.92 -26.36
C THR A 286 -8.58 14.55 -27.60
N PRO A 287 -8.90 15.10 -28.79
CA PRO A 287 -8.07 14.95 -29.99
C PRO A 287 -6.61 15.42 -29.80
N LEU A 288 -6.36 16.29 -28.83
CA LEU A 288 -5.02 16.75 -28.48
C LEU A 288 -4.16 15.69 -27.77
N GLY A 289 -4.77 14.58 -27.33
CA GLY A 289 -4.07 13.50 -26.62
C GLY A 289 -2.93 12.87 -27.44
N SER A 290 -3.08 12.75 -28.76
CA SER A 290 -2.02 12.22 -29.64
C SER A 290 -0.80 13.14 -29.74
N TYR A 291 -1.00 14.46 -29.74
CA TYR A 291 0.09 15.45 -29.72
C TYR A 291 0.79 15.45 -28.36
N GLN A 292 0.02 15.37 -27.27
CA GLN A 292 0.57 15.29 -25.93
C GLN A 292 1.45 14.05 -25.74
N GLU A 293 1.08 12.90 -26.31
CA GLU A 293 1.91 11.69 -26.28
C GLU A 293 3.27 11.91 -26.94
N LYS A 294 3.31 12.54 -28.11
CA LYS A 294 4.55 12.87 -28.81
C LYS A 294 5.43 13.82 -28.00
N LEU A 295 4.84 14.87 -27.43
CA LEU A 295 5.55 15.83 -26.57
C LEU A 295 6.10 15.16 -25.31
N GLN A 296 5.35 14.26 -24.70
CA GLN A 296 5.81 13.50 -23.54
C GLN A 296 6.97 12.58 -23.89
N ALA A 297 6.92 11.90 -25.03
CA ALA A 297 8.01 11.03 -25.48
C ALA A 297 9.30 11.85 -25.71
N LEU A 298 9.21 13.02 -26.33
CA LEU A 298 10.35 13.94 -26.50
C LEU A 298 10.90 14.42 -25.14
N TRP A 299 10.01 14.87 -24.26
CA TRP A 299 10.40 15.31 -22.93
C TRP A 299 11.02 14.17 -22.10
N TRP A 300 10.48 12.98 -22.19
CA TRP A 300 11.02 11.79 -21.53
C TRP A 300 12.44 11.47 -21.99
N ASN A 301 12.70 11.47 -23.30
CA ASN A 301 14.02 11.21 -23.83
C ASN A 301 15.05 12.24 -23.38
N LEU A 302 14.65 13.52 -23.32
CA LEU A 302 15.49 14.60 -22.76
C LEU A 302 15.75 14.38 -21.28
N TYR A 303 14.69 14.15 -20.48
CA TYR A 303 14.78 13.90 -19.05
C TYR A 303 15.66 12.69 -18.74
N TYR A 304 15.45 11.57 -19.45
CA TYR A 304 16.27 10.38 -19.30
C TYR A 304 17.75 10.66 -19.56
N SER A 305 18.07 11.37 -20.63
CA SER A 305 19.45 11.75 -20.99
C SER A 305 20.11 12.62 -19.92
N LEU A 306 19.37 13.60 -19.38
CA LEU A 306 19.86 14.47 -18.30
C LEU A 306 20.11 13.69 -17.00
N MET A 307 19.17 12.82 -16.60
CA MET A 307 19.31 12.01 -15.39
C MET A 307 20.45 11.01 -15.50
N LYS A 308 20.63 10.39 -16.66
CA LYS A 308 21.75 9.47 -16.93
C LYS A 308 23.11 10.16 -16.82
N ARG A 309 23.22 11.40 -17.36
CA ARG A 309 24.44 12.23 -17.19
C ARG A 309 24.69 12.57 -15.72
N ARG A 310 23.64 12.88 -14.96
CA ARG A 310 23.74 13.17 -13.52
C ARG A 310 24.18 11.94 -12.70
N GLU A 311 23.67 10.75 -13.01
CA GLU A 311 24.09 9.50 -12.38
C GLU A 311 25.58 9.22 -12.63
N ARG A 312 26.03 9.34 -13.88
CA ARG A 312 27.45 9.15 -14.25
C ARG A 312 28.38 10.10 -13.50
N ARG A 313 28.00 11.39 -13.39
CA ARG A 313 28.79 12.38 -12.62
C ARG A 313 28.87 12.04 -11.15
N ARG A 314 27.80 11.50 -10.54
CA ARG A 314 27.80 11.07 -9.15
C ARG A 314 28.65 9.84 -8.91
N GLN A 315 28.73 8.93 -9.89
CA GLN A 315 29.61 7.76 -9.80
C GLN A 315 31.08 8.18 -9.91
N SER A 316 31.44 8.99 -10.90
CA SER A 316 32.82 9.47 -11.06
C SER A 316 33.34 10.31 -9.88
N SER A 317 32.45 11.04 -9.18
CA SER A 317 32.87 11.79 -7.98
C SER A 317 33.07 10.91 -6.73
N LYS A 318 32.52 9.69 -6.72
CA LYS A 318 32.73 8.72 -5.64
C LYS A 318 33.96 7.82 -5.87
N ASP A 319 34.39 7.68 -7.10
CA ASP A 319 35.58 6.90 -7.44
C ASP A 319 36.88 7.72 -7.24
N VAL A 320 36.76 9.03 -6.93
CA VAL A 320 37.88 9.96 -6.68
C VAL A 320 38.01 10.33 -5.19
N SER A 321 37.06 9.92 -4.36
CA SER A 321 37.07 10.10 -2.90
C SER A 321 37.37 8.77 -2.18
#